data_644f88d7357a4fd876d823c5aad59c74
#
_entry.id   644f88d7357a4fd876d823c5aad59c74
#
_cell.length_a   1.000
_cell.length_b   1.000
_cell.length_c   1.000
_cell.angle_alpha   90.00
_cell.angle_beta   90.00
_cell.angle_gamma   90.00
#
_symmetry.space_group_name_H-M   'P 1'
#
loop_
_entity.id
_entity.type
_entity.pdbx_description
1 polymer ?
#
loop_
_entity_poly.entity_id
_entity_poly.type
_entity_poly.pdbx_seq_one_letter_code
_entity_poly.pdbx_strand_id
1 'polypeptide(L)'
;MPKYVIEREIPGAGNMTPQDLQGISQKSCSVLQNLGPQIQWVQSYVTDDKIYCVYIAPSEDMIRAHAQQGGFPANRISEIKTVIDPTTAEEKQQSVAG
;
A
#
# COMPACT_ATOMS: atom_id res chain seq x y z
N MET A 1 8.53 11.00 4.28
CA MET A 1 9.00 9.68 3.83
C MET A 1 8.29 9.28 2.56
N PRO A 2 8.95 8.48 1.70
CA PRO A 2 8.31 8.04 0.47
C PRO A 2 7.06 7.20 0.70
N LYS A 3 6.18 7.22 -0.27
CA LYS A 3 4.97 6.42 -0.27
C LYS A 3 5.07 5.43 -1.43
N TYR A 4 4.63 4.22 -1.20
CA TYR A 4 4.74 3.14 -2.19
C TYR A 4 3.40 2.49 -2.43
N VAL A 5 3.18 2.05 -3.68
CA VAL A 5 2.06 1.17 -4.01
C VAL A 5 2.63 -0.20 -4.35
N ILE A 6 2.05 -1.22 -3.73
CA ILE A 6 2.47 -2.61 -3.93
C ILE A 6 1.36 -3.35 -4.64
N GLU A 7 1.69 -3.98 -5.74
CA GLU A 7 0.75 -4.83 -6.46
C GLU A 7 1.00 -6.27 -6.04
N ARG A 8 -0.05 -6.92 -5.53
CA ARG A 8 0.01 -8.31 -5.06
C ARG A 8 -0.95 -9.14 -5.89
N GLU A 9 -0.43 -10.15 -6.58
CA GLU A 9 -1.27 -11.06 -7.35
C GLU A 9 -1.78 -12.15 -6.42
N ILE A 10 -3.08 -12.13 -6.19
CA ILE A 10 -3.73 -13.08 -5.30
C ILE A 10 -4.99 -13.57 -6.02
N PRO A 11 -4.88 -14.69 -6.74
CA PRO A 11 -6.03 -15.21 -7.47
C PRO A 11 -7.24 -15.40 -6.54
N GLY A 12 -8.39 -14.90 -6.95
CA GLY A 12 -9.60 -15.02 -6.16
C GLY A 12 -9.72 -14.04 -5.02
N ALA A 13 -8.86 -13.01 -4.97
CA ALA A 13 -8.89 -12.03 -3.87
C ALA A 13 -10.29 -11.42 -3.70
N GLY A 14 -10.98 -11.15 -4.80
CA GLY A 14 -12.30 -10.54 -4.75
C GLY A 14 -13.37 -11.43 -4.11
N ASN A 15 -13.08 -12.71 -3.96
CA ASN A 15 -14.02 -13.66 -3.33
C ASN A 15 -13.72 -13.91 -1.87
N MET A 16 -12.72 -13.23 -1.30
CA MET A 16 -12.41 -13.39 0.12
C MET A 16 -13.55 -12.87 0.98
N THR A 17 -13.83 -13.59 2.07
CA THR A 17 -14.86 -13.17 3.01
C THR A 17 -14.35 -12.01 3.87
N PRO A 18 -15.26 -11.27 4.53
CA PRO A 18 -14.82 -10.26 5.49
C PRO A 18 -13.90 -10.82 6.58
N GLN A 19 -14.12 -12.08 7.00
CA GLN A 19 -13.27 -12.72 7.98
C GLN A 19 -11.88 -12.98 7.43
N ASP A 20 -11.79 -13.42 6.17
CA ASP A 20 -10.49 -13.62 5.53
C ASP A 20 -9.71 -12.32 5.46
N LEU A 21 -10.39 -11.24 5.05
CA LEU A 21 -9.75 -9.93 4.94
C LEU A 21 -9.32 -9.40 6.30
N GLN A 22 -10.13 -9.64 7.33
CA GLN A 22 -9.76 -9.26 8.69
C GLN A 22 -8.50 -9.98 9.14
N GLY A 23 -8.40 -11.28 8.88
CA GLY A 23 -7.23 -12.07 9.25
C GLY A 23 -5.96 -11.59 8.58
N ILE A 24 -6.05 -11.29 7.29
CA ILE A 24 -4.92 -10.74 6.55
C ILE A 24 -4.50 -9.39 7.12
N SER A 25 -5.48 -8.54 7.43
CA SER A 25 -5.22 -7.22 7.98
C SER A 25 -4.56 -7.31 9.35
N GLN A 26 -5.04 -8.22 10.20
CA GLN A 26 -4.45 -8.42 11.51
C GLN A 26 -3.00 -8.90 11.41
N LYS A 27 -2.73 -9.79 10.45
CA LYS A 27 -1.38 -10.27 10.23
C LYS A 27 -0.47 -9.15 9.78
N SER A 28 -0.95 -8.32 8.85
CA SER A 28 -0.18 -7.17 8.39
C SER A 28 0.14 -6.23 9.54
N CYS A 29 -0.84 -5.91 10.37
CA CYS A 29 -0.62 -5.03 11.51
C CYS A 29 0.39 -5.61 12.49
N SER A 30 0.37 -6.92 12.70
CA SER A 30 1.33 -7.58 13.57
C SER A 30 2.76 -7.42 13.04
N VAL A 31 2.94 -7.62 11.73
CA VAL A 31 4.24 -7.45 11.10
C VAL A 31 4.71 -6.00 11.21
N LEU A 32 3.79 -5.06 11.01
CA LEU A 32 4.12 -3.64 11.11
C LEU A 32 4.62 -3.28 12.51
N GLN A 33 4.03 -3.85 13.54
CA GLN A 33 4.48 -3.62 14.90
C GLN A 33 5.90 -4.12 15.11
N ASN A 34 6.25 -5.25 14.49
CA ASN A 34 7.59 -5.79 14.59
C ASN A 34 8.62 -4.94 13.85
N LEU A 35 8.23 -4.35 12.74
CA LEU A 35 9.15 -3.54 11.94
C LEU A 35 9.33 -2.13 12.48
N GLY A 36 8.43 -1.68 13.33
CA GLY A 36 8.55 -0.40 13.98
C GLY A 36 7.73 0.70 13.31
N PRO A 37 7.78 1.92 13.89
CA PRO A 37 6.87 2.99 13.49
C PRO A 37 7.20 3.67 12.16
N GLN A 38 8.32 3.34 11.56
CA GLN A 38 8.72 3.99 10.31
C GLN A 38 7.94 3.52 9.11
N ILE A 39 7.31 2.34 9.18
CA ILE A 39 6.48 1.84 8.11
C ILE A 39 5.02 1.95 8.53
N GLN A 40 4.19 2.51 7.66
CA GLN A 40 2.79 2.75 7.95
C GLN A 40 1.94 2.28 6.79
N TRP A 41 0.91 1.52 7.11
CA TRP A 41 -0.05 1.05 6.12
C TRP A 41 -1.14 2.10 5.99
N VAL A 42 -1.34 2.63 4.78
CA VAL A 42 -2.34 3.64 4.53
C VAL A 42 -3.69 3.00 4.22
N GLN A 43 -3.74 2.20 3.18
CA GLN A 43 -4.95 1.46 2.81
C GLN A 43 -4.64 0.50 1.70
N SER A 44 -5.58 -0.39 1.41
CA SER A 44 -5.45 -1.35 0.33
C SER A 44 -6.75 -1.42 -0.46
N TYR A 45 -6.61 -1.77 -1.73
CA TYR A 45 -7.73 -1.95 -2.65
C TYR A 45 -7.76 -3.40 -3.07
N VAL A 46 -8.89 -4.08 -2.85
CA VAL A 46 -9.07 -5.48 -3.22
C VAL A 46 -9.84 -5.52 -4.52
N THR A 47 -9.25 -6.16 -5.53
CA THR A 47 -9.90 -6.39 -6.82
C THR A 47 -10.16 -7.89 -6.98
N ASP A 48 -10.61 -8.31 -8.16
CA ASP A 48 -10.95 -9.72 -8.35
C ASP A 48 -9.78 -10.65 -8.09
N ASP A 49 -8.59 -10.29 -8.57
CA ASP A 49 -7.42 -11.18 -8.52
C ASP A 49 -6.17 -10.51 -7.98
N LYS A 50 -6.29 -9.30 -7.45
CA LYS A 50 -5.13 -8.55 -6.94
C LYS A 50 -5.52 -7.73 -5.73
N ILE A 51 -4.53 -7.40 -4.93
CA ILE A 51 -4.66 -6.40 -3.87
C ILE A 51 -3.57 -5.37 -4.10
N TYR A 52 -3.96 -4.10 -4.10
CA TYR A 52 -3.03 -2.98 -4.22
C TYR A 52 -2.94 -2.31 -2.86
N CYS A 53 -1.74 -2.28 -2.30
CA CYS A 53 -1.53 -1.74 -0.95
C CYS A 53 -0.69 -0.49 -1.01
N VAL A 54 -1.05 0.51 -0.21
CA VAL A 54 -0.29 1.75 -0.13
C VAL A 54 0.34 1.84 1.26
N TYR A 55 1.66 2.04 1.28
CA TYR A 55 2.44 2.16 2.51
C TYR A 55 3.34 3.38 2.45
N ILE A 56 3.63 3.93 3.62
CA ILE A 56 4.68 4.94 3.79
C ILE A 56 5.83 4.24 4.49
N ALA A 57 7.04 4.36 3.93
CA ALA A 57 8.23 3.71 4.50
C ALA A 57 9.48 4.45 4.05
N PRO A 58 10.57 4.33 4.80
CA PRO A 58 11.82 5.01 4.43
C PRO A 58 12.47 4.44 3.17
N SER A 59 12.21 3.19 2.83
CA SER A 59 12.82 2.58 1.67
C SER A 59 11.98 1.42 1.15
N GLU A 60 12.24 1.03 -0.08
CA GLU A 60 11.60 -0.15 -0.67
C GLU A 60 12.00 -1.41 0.07
N ASP A 61 13.22 -1.46 0.61
CA ASP A 61 13.67 -2.64 1.34
C ASP A 61 12.78 -2.94 2.54
N MET A 62 12.30 -1.92 3.22
CA MET A 62 11.40 -2.14 4.34
C MET A 62 10.05 -2.68 3.89
N ILE A 63 9.57 -2.24 2.72
CA ILE A 63 8.36 -2.80 2.13
C ILE A 63 8.55 -4.28 1.84
N ARG A 64 9.70 -4.66 1.30
CA ARG A 64 9.99 -6.06 1.00
C ARG A 64 10.10 -6.89 2.28
N ALA A 65 10.69 -6.32 3.33
CA ALA A 65 10.77 -7.01 4.62
C ALA A 65 9.38 -7.29 5.18
N HIS A 66 8.47 -6.32 5.06
CA HIS A 66 7.10 -6.50 5.49
C HIS A 66 6.43 -7.65 4.72
N ALA A 67 6.59 -7.66 3.41
CA ALA A 67 6.00 -8.70 2.57
C ALA A 67 6.56 -10.07 2.95
N GLN A 68 7.85 -10.16 3.17
CA GLN A 68 8.50 -11.42 3.50
C GLN A 68 8.06 -11.94 4.86
N GLN A 69 8.02 -11.09 5.87
CA GLN A 69 7.62 -11.51 7.21
C GLN A 69 6.16 -11.92 7.25
N GLY A 70 5.32 -11.25 6.50
CA GLY A 70 3.90 -11.56 6.44
C GLY A 70 3.56 -12.71 5.50
N GLY A 71 4.49 -13.13 4.65
CA GLY A 71 4.21 -14.12 3.64
C GLY A 71 3.31 -13.58 2.53
N PHE A 72 3.32 -12.28 2.30
CA PHE A 72 2.51 -11.65 1.27
C PHE A 72 3.29 -11.58 -0.04
N PRO A 73 2.64 -11.81 -1.18
CA PRO A 73 3.30 -11.57 -2.45
C PRO A 73 3.55 -10.08 -2.64
N ALA A 74 4.62 -9.73 -3.33
CA ALA A 74 4.93 -8.36 -3.69
C ALA A 74 5.44 -8.40 -5.13
N ASN A 75 4.50 -8.53 -6.06
CA ASN A 75 4.82 -8.72 -7.45
C ASN A 75 5.41 -7.46 -8.07
N ARG A 76 4.95 -6.29 -7.61
CA ARG A 76 5.46 -5.04 -8.11
C ARG A 76 5.39 -3.99 -7.01
N ILE A 77 6.47 -3.25 -6.82
CA ILE A 77 6.55 -2.17 -5.86
C ILE A 77 6.95 -0.92 -6.63
N SER A 78 6.16 0.15 -6.49
CA SER A 78 6.44 1.41 -7.18
C SER A 78 6.37 2.55 -6.19
N GLU A 79 7.35 3.44 -6.27
CA GLU A 79 7.30 4.65 -5.46
C GLU A 79 6.29 5.62 -6.06
N ILE A 80 5.41 6.14 -5.21
CA ILE A 80 4.41 7.12 -5.64
C ILE A 80 5.08 8.49 -5.66
N LYS A 81 5.09 9.11 -6.84
CA LYS A 81 5.72 10.42 -6.99
C LYS A 81 4.79 11.55 -6.63
N THR A 82 3.51 11.40 -6.94
CA THR A 82 2.51 12.41 -6.60
C THR A 82 1.13 11.79 -6.65
N VAL A 83 0.20 12.44 -6.00
CA VAL A 83 -1.20 12.02 -5.99
C VAL A 83 -2.02 13.15 -6.58
N ILE A 84 -2.91 12.81 -7.48
CA ILE A 84 -3.81 13.78 -8.08
C ILE A 84 -5.26 13.35 -7.83
N ASP A 85 -6.14 14.34 -7.74
CA ASP A 85 -7.55 14.10 -7.60
C ASP A 85 -8.31 15.31 -8.19
N PRO A 86 -9.63 15.34 -8.14
CA PRO A 86 -10.36 16.45 -8.76
C PRO A 86 -9.94 17.83 -8.30
N THR A 87 -9.46 17.96 -7.05
CA THR A 87 -9.02 19.27 -6.58
C THR A 87 -7.74 19.73 -7.27
N THR A 88 -7.00 18.82 -7.85
CA THR A 88 -5.79 19.17 -8.58
C THR A 88 -6.13 20.09 -9.75
N ALA A 89 -7.28 19.91 -10.36
CA ALA A 89 -7.70 20.74 -11.48
C ALA A 89 -7.91 22.19 -11.05
N GLU A 90 -8.11 22.45 -9.77
CA GLU A 90 -8.36 23.77 -9.24
C GLU A 90 -7.11 24.46 -8.73
N GLU A 91 -5.98 23.77 -8.75
CA GLU A 91 -4.74 24.28 -8.17
C GLU A 91 -3.90 25.04 -9.15
N LYS A 92 -4.41 25.28 -10.32
CA LYS A 92 -3.64 25.95 -11.33
C LYS A 92 -3.18 27.34 -10.91
N GLN A 93 -3.90 27.96 -9.98
CA GLN A 93 -3.47 29.25 -9.48
C GLN A 93 -2.11 29.16 -8.83
N GLN A 94 -1.76 27.98 -8.34
CA GLN A 94 -0.46 27.82 -7.74
C GLN A 94 0.64 27.86 -8.78
N SER A 95 0.35 27.35 -9.93
CA SER A 95 1.33 27.40 -11.00
C SER A 95 1.53 28.82 -11.42
N VAL A 96 0.55 29.62 -11.19
CA VAL A 96 0.69 31.04 -11.48
C VAL A 96 1.73 31.65 -10.58
N ALA A 97 1.80 31.17 -9.39
CA ALA A 97 2.83 31.66 -8.51
C ALA A 97 4.14 31.45 -9.17
N GLY A 98 4.13 30.54 -10.00
CA GLY A 98 5.28 30.42 -10.84
C GLY A 98 5.21 31.55 -11.80
#